data_7530348975379714b9bc39161a77d363
#
_entry.id   7530348975379714b9bc39161a77d363
#
_cell.length_a   1.000
_cell.length_b   1.000
_cell.length_c   1.000
_cell.angle_alpha   90.00
_cell.angle_beta   90.00
_cell.angle_gamma   90.00
#
_symmetry.space_group_name_H-M   'P 1'
#
loop_
_entity.id
_entity.type
_entity.pdbx_description
1 polymer ?
#
loop_
_entity_poly.entity_id
_entity_poly.type
_entity_poly.pdbx_seq_one_letter_code
_entity_poly.pdbx_strand_id
1 'polypeptide(L)'
;MPEKTTQQNYWAEQFLEYRGQLLSLARRNLNPVLARRVTPEDIVQDTLSTACSKIDFFENRPDIPVYFKLRTILFQTITAMERKHLQAAKRDAYKDLEPDAANDTATQAQISWNQFADTMTGPVTRIARVDRYELLRKVIAELPENDRIILEMRHFDGLGNLECAQLLKIEPKAASIRYVRALQRLRQKLTEYTEFRP
;
A
#
# COMPACT_ATOMS: atom_id res chain seq x y z
N MET A 1 9.98 36.04 3.94
CA MET A 1 10.19 34.68 3.49
C MET A 1 10.56 33.66 4.61
N PRO A 2 10.47 33.96 5.92
CA PRO A 2 10.77 33.00 6.99
C PRO A 2 9.66 31.97 7.25
N GLU A 3 8.41 32.28 6.93
CA GLU A 3 7.27 31.39 7.25
C GLU A 3 7.28 30.05 6.48
N LYS A 4 7.66 30.03 5.21
CA LYS A 4 7.71 28.79 4.42
C LYS A 4 8.76 27.80 4.94
N THR A 5 9.91 28.28 5.41
CA THR A 5 10.97 27.43 5.97
C THR A 5 10.54 26.82 7.30
N THR A 6 9.85 27.56 8.14
CA THR A 6 9.32 27.08 9.42
C THR A 6 8.24 26.00 9.21
N GLN A 7 7.37 26.22 8.23
CA GLN A 7 6.32 25.26 7.87
C GLN A 7 6.89 23.97 7.26
N GLN A 8 7.92 24.08 6.41
CA GLN A 8 8.61 22.91 5.85
C GLN A 8 9.30 22.09 6.95
N ASN A 9 9.95 22.75 7.91
CA ASN A 9 10.58 22.06 9.03
C ASN A 9 9.54 21.34 9.91
N TYR A 10 8.42 21.97 10.20
CA TYR A 10 7.32 21.35 10.95
C TYR A 10 6.83 20.06 10.28
N TRP A 11 6.55 20.09 8.96
CA TRP A 11 6.10 18.92 8.24
C TRP A 11 7.18 17.84 8.13
N ALA A 12 8.44 18.25 7.96
CA ALA A 12 9.56 17.30 7.94
C ALA A 12 9.67 16.51 9.24
N GLU A 13 9.54 17.15 10.39
CA GLU A 13 9.51 16.49 11.71
C GLU A 13 8.31 15.55 11.83
N GLN A 14 7.12 15.98 11.44
CA GLN A 14 5.92 15.13 11.45
C GLN A 14 6.08 13.88 10.55
N PHE A 15 6.71 14.03 9.38
CA PHE A 15 6.92 12.90 8.48
C PHE A 15 7.95 11.89 9.03
N LEU A 16 8.95 12.36 9.76
CA LEU A 16 9.98 11.51 10.38
C LEU A 16 9.39 10.56 11.44
N GLU A 17 8.30 10.92 12.10
CA GLU A 17 7.60 10.03 13.04
C GLU A 17 7.14 8.73 12.39
N TYR A 18 6.80 8.77 11.10
CA TYR A 18 6.33 7.60 10.34
C TYR A 18 7.44 6.82 9.64
N ARG A 19 8.71 7.24 9.78
CA ARG A 19 9.85 6.62 9.07
C ARG A 19 9.95 5.12 9.32
N GLY A 20 9.72 4.66 10.55
CA GLY A 20 9.78 3.25 10.91
C GLY A 20 8.72 2.40 10.21
N GLN A 21 7.47 2.89 10.19
CA GLN A 21 6.35 2.23 9.50
C GLN A 21 6.56 2.21 7.99
N LEU A 22 7.03 3.32 7.41
CA LEU A 22 7.34 3.39 5.98
C LEU A 22 8.46 2.44 5.58
N LEU A 23 9.52 2.30 6.40
CA LEU A 23 10.60 1.33 6.18
C LEU A 23 10.08 -0.11 6.20
N SER A 24 9.24 -0.44 7.18
CA SER A 24 8.63 -1.77 7.26
C SER A 24 7.75 -2.06 6.06
N LEU A 25 7.00 -1.06 5.59
CA LEU A 25 6.15 -1.14 4.41
C LEU A 25 6.98 -1.29 3.13
N ALA A 26 8.03 -0.49 2.96
CA ALA A 26 8.95 -0.57 1.81
C ALA A 26 9.60 -1.97 1.72
N ARG A 27 10.13 -2.50 2.84
CA ARG A 27 10.75 -3.85 2.87
C ARG A 27 9.81 -4.95 2.42
N ARG A 28 8.53 -4.88 2.79
CA ARG A 28 7.52 -5.89 2.42
C ARG A 28 7.07 -5.79 0.96
N ASN A 29 7.13 -4.60 0.38
CA ASN A 29 6.59 -4.34 -0.95
C ASN A 29 7.69 -4.13 -2.02
N LEU A 30 8.95 -4.21 -1.64
CA LEU A 30 10.06 -4.08 -2.57
C LEU A 30 10.27 -5.38 -3.34
N ASN A 31 10.12 -5.32 -4.66
CA ASN A 31 10.37 -6.44 -5.55
C ASN A 31 11.85 -6.91 -5.42
N PRO A 32 12.14 -8.23 -5.34
CA PRO A 32 13.49 -8.77 -5.25
C PRO A 32 14.45 -8.30 -6.36
N VAL A 33 13.94 -8.03 -7.57
CA VAL A 33 14.74 -7.51 -8.67
C VAL A 33 15.18 -6.06 -8.39
N LEU A 34 14.25 -5.24 -7.88
CA LEU A 34 14.54 -3.85 -7.52
C LEU A 34 15.41 -3.78 -6.25
N ALA A 35 15.23 -4.69 -5.30
CA ALA A 35 16.00 -4.78 -4.05
C ALA A 35 17.52 -4.99 -4.25
N ARG A 36 17.95 -5.41 -5.44
CA ARG A 36 19.36 -5.50 -5.81
C ARG A 36 19.99 -4.15 -6.15
N ARG A 37 19.18 -3.12 -6.40
CA ARG A 37 19.61 -1.82 -6.91
C ARG A 37 19.21 -0.65 -6.05
N VAL A 38 18.19 -0.82 -5.22
CA VAL A 38 17.60 0.23 -4.39
C VAL A 38 17.31 -0.35 -3.01
N THR A 39 17.66 0.38 -1.97
CA THR A 39 17.38 -0.03 -0.60
C THR A 39 16.00 0.48 -0.15
N PRO A 40 15.34 -0.16 0.83
CA PRO A 40 14.13 0.39 1.44
C PRO A 40 14.34 1.80 2.01
N GLU A 41 15.55 2.08 2.49
CA GLU A 41 15.97 3.38 3.01
C GLU A 41 15.94 4.47 1.92
N ASP A 42 16.42 4.16 0.71
CA ASP A 42 16.38 5.07 -0.44
C ASP A 42 14.93 5.39 -0.84
N ILE A 43 14.06 4.37 -0.87
CA ILE A 43 12.63 4.55 -1.17
C ILE A 43 11.96 5.47 -0.16
N VAL A 44 12.23 5.26 1.13
CA VAL A 44 11.67 6.09 2.20
C VAL A 44 12.21 7.51 2.11
N GLN A 45 13.49 7.69 1.83
CA GLN A 45 14.09 9.01 1.65
C GLN A 45 13.43 9.77 0.49
N ASP A 46 13.27 9.14 -0.67
CA ASP A 46 12.60 9.75 -1.83
C ASP A 46 11.11 10.04 -1.54
N THR A 47 10.46 9.15 -0.78
CA THR A 47 9.08 9.35 -0.32
C THR A 47 8.96 10.59 0.54
N LEU A 48 9.82 10.74 1.54
CA LEU A 48 9.81 11.90 2.44
C LEU A 48 10.19 13.19 1.72
N SER A 49 11.16 13.13 0.82
CA SER A 49 11.54 14.27 -0.05
C SER A 49 10.36 14.71 -0.92
N THR A 50 9.67 13.76 -1.54
CA THR A 50 8.46 14.04 -2.34
C THR A 50 7.33 14.60 -1.47
N ALA A 51 7.13 14.10 -0.25
CA ALA A 51 6.15 14.63 0.69
C ALA A 51 6.45 16.08 1.07
N CYS A 52 7.71 16.41 1.35
CA CYS A 52 8.14 17.78 1.64
C CYS A 52 7.92 18.74 0.47
N SER A 53 7.97 18.25 -0.78
CA SER A 53 7.66 19.05 -1.96
C SER A 53 6.15 19.24 -2.20
N LYS A 54 5.30 18.48 -1.51
CA LYS A 54 3.83 18.45 -1.67
C LYS A 54 3.08 18.83 -0.39
N ILE A 55 3.59 19.77 0.38
CA ILE A 55 2.98 20.17 1.67
C ILE A 55 1.52 20.58 1.50
N ASP A 56 1.17 21.31 0.44
CA ASP A 56 -0.20 21.72 0.14
C ASP A 56 -1.17 20.51 0.07
N PHE A 57 -0.70 19.35 -0.40
CA PHE A 57 -1.49 18.12 -0.41
C PHE A 57 -1.83 17.61 1.00
N PHE A 58 -0.95 17.86 1.97
CA PHE A 58 -1.18 17.50 3.37
C PHE A 58 -2.12 18.47 4.07
N GLU A 59 -2.08 19.75 3.72
CA GLU A 59 -2.89 20.80 4.33
C GLU A 59 -4.31 20.84 3.78
N ASN A 60 -4.48 20.65 2.47
CA ASN A 60 -5.77 20.71 1.80
C ASN A 60 -6.69 19.51 2.12
N ARG A 61 -6.18 18.44 2.72
CA ARG A 61 -6.94 17.24 3.08
C ARG A 61 -6.68 16.81 4.53
N PRO A 62 -7.09 17.62 5.53
CA PRO A 62 -6.88 17.28 6.95
C PRO A 62 -7.70 16.07 7.41
N ASP A 63 -8.74 15.71 6.67
CA ASP A 63 -9.59 14.53 6.86
C ASP A 63 -8.80 13.21 6.71
N ILE A 64 -7.74 13.20 5.90
CA ILE A 64 -6.92 12.01 5.66
C ILE A 64 -5.70 12.05 6.58
N PRO A 65 -5.50 11.04 7.46
CA PRO A 65 -4.32 10.98 8.32
C PRO A 65 -3.01 11.01 7.51
N VAL A 66 -1.99 11.66 8.07
CA VAL A 66 -0.68 11.87 7.43
C VAL A 66 -0.07 10.57 6.92
N TYR A 67 -0.15 9.49 7.72
CA TYR A 67 0.35 8.18 7.34
C TYR A 67 -0.19 7.70 5.98
N PHE A 68 -1.50 7.83 5.72
CA PHE A 68 -2.09 7.34 4.47
C PHE A 68 -1.65 8.14 3.25
N LYS A 69 -1.42 9.43 3.43
CA LYS A 69 -0.83 10.27 2.39
C LYS A 69 0.61 9.87 2.08
N LEU A 70 1.42 9.65 3.11
CA LEU A 70 2.79 9.16 2.99
C LEU A 70 2.84 7.76 2.35
N ARG A 71 1.95 6.86 2.78
CA ARG A 71 1.80 5.53 2.19
C ARG A 71 1.51 5.60 0.69
N THR A 72 0.59 6.49 0.28
CA THR A 72 0.27 6.68 -1.15
C THR A 72 1.50 7.15 -1.93
N ILE A 73 2.25 8.11 -1.40
CA ILE A 73 3.49 8.59 -2.02
C ILE A 73 4.53 7.47 -2.09
N LEU A 74 4.67 6.65 -1.04
CA LEU A 74 5.60 5.52 -1.02
C LEU A 74 5.32 4.51 -2.14
N PHE A 75 4.07 4.12 -2.35
CA PHE A 75 3.72 3.21 -3.44
C PHE A 75 3.92 3.85 -4.82
N GLN A 76 3.66 5.15 -4.96
CA GLN A 76 3.99 5.89 -6.18
C GLN A 76 5.50 5.89 -6.44
N THR A 77 6.32 6.08 -5.40
CA THR A 77 7.79 6.06 -5.48
C THR A 77 8.30 4.68 -5.88
N ILE A 78 7.82 3.60 -5.25
CA ILE A 78 8.17 2.22 -5.64
C ILE A 78 7.84 1.99 -7.10
N THR A 79 6.61 2.28 -7.54
CA THR A 79 6.16 2.09 -8.91
C THR A 79 7.01 2.90 -9.93
N ALA A 80 7.36 4.14 -9.58
CA ALA A 80 8.20 4.98 -10.43
C ALA A 80 9.61 4.42 -10.57
N MET A 81 10.21 3.94 -9.48
CA MET A 81 11.52 3.29 -9.49
C MET A 81 11.51 1.99 -10.30
N GLU A 82 10.49 1.16 -10.14
CA GLU A 82 10.31 -0.07 -10.91
C GLU A 82 10.24 0.22 -12.41
N ARG A 83 9.43 1.18 -12.84
CA ARG A 83 9.34 1.60 -14.24
C ARG A 83 10.69 2.08 -14.78
N LYS A 84 11.41 2.90 -14.02
CA LYS A 84 12.73 3.41 -14.39
C LYS A 84 13.74 2.27 -14.61
N HIS A 85 13.76 1.29 -13.71
CA HIS A 85 14.71 0.18 -13.78
C HIS A 85 14.32 -0.86 -14.82
N LEU A 86 13.03 -1.13 -15.04
CA LEU A 86 12.57 -1.99 -16.14
C LEU A 86 12.87 -1.36 -17.51
N GLN A 87 12.71 -0.05 -17.66
CA GLN A 87 13.08 0.64 -18.90
C GLN A 87 14.60 0.64 -19.14
N ALA A 88 15.40 0.77 -18.07
CA ALA A 88 16.86 0.65 -18.17
C ALA A 88 17.28 -0.78 -18.56
N ALA A 89 16.69 -1.80 -17.92
CA ALA A 89 16.96 -3.20 -18.27
C ALA A 89 16.52 -3.55 -19.69
N LYS A 90 15.40 -3.01 -20.19
CA LYS A 90 15.01 -3.16 -21.60
C LYS A 90 16.01 -2.51 -22.56
N ARG A 91 16.57 -1.35 -22.24
CA ARG A 91 17.60 -0.71 -23.10
C ARG A 91 18.91 -1.49 -23.10
N ASP A 92 19.30 -2.10 -22.00
CA ASP A 92 20.47 -2.96 -21.92
C ASP A 92 20.24 -4.29 -22.63
N ALA A 93 19.03 -4.88 -22.51
CA ALA A 93 18.64 -6.10 -23.22
C ALA A 93 18.45 -5.90 -24.74
N TYR A 94 18.17 -4.69 -25.21
CA TYR A 94 18.15 -4.37 -26.65
C TYR A 94 19.55 -4.40 -27.29
N LYS A 95 20.62 -4.49 -26.49
CA LYS A 95 21.97 -4.73 -27.00
C LYS A 95 22.28 -6.21 -27.19
N ASP A 96 21.57 -7.11 -26.52
CA ASP A 96 21.75 -8.57 -26.64
C ASP A 96 20.38 -9.29 -26.57
N LEU A 97 19.78 -9.46 -27.77
CA LEU A 97 18.74 -10.43 -28.19
C LEU A 97 17.64 -10.91 -27.19
N GLU A 98 16.41 -10.72 -27.68
CA GLU A 98 15.11 -11.36 -27.47
C GLU A 98 14.24 -10.95 -26.28
N PRO A 99 12.91 -10.76 -26.52
CA PRO A 99 11.96 -10.27 -25.53
C PRO A 99 11.37 -11.43 -24.75
N ASP A 100 11.76 -11.59 -23.49
CA ASP A 100 11.02 -12.45 -22.59
C ASP A 100 10.11 -11.63 -21.66
N ALA A 101 8.89 -12.10 -21.66
CA ALA A 101 7.68 -11.76 -20.91
C ALA A 101 7.71 -10.57 -19.95
N ALA A 102 6.83 -9.61 -20.25
CA ALA A 102 6.33 -8.59 -19.38
C ALA A 102 5.99 -9.14 -17.98
N ASN A 103 6.82 -8.85 -17.00
CA ASN A 103 6.49 -9.07 -15.60
C ASN A 103 5.88 -7.78 -15.05
N ASP A 104 4.57 -7.82 -14.95
CA ASP A 104 3.69 -6.71 -14.61
C ASP A 104 3.92 -6.26 -13.17
N THR A 105 4.21 -4.98 -12.98
CA THR A 105 4.53 -4.33 -11.69
C THR A 105 3.32 -4.22 -10.74
N ALA A 106 2.17 -4.67 -11.16
CA ALA A 106 1.01 -4.96 -10.31
C ALA A 106 1.29 -6.08 -9.29
N THR A 107 2.42 -6.79 -9.45
CA THR A 107 2.65 -8.12 -8.91
C THR A 107 2.78 -8.18 -7.39
N GLN A 108 3.34 -7.19 -6.70
CA GLN A 108 3.62 -7.33 -5.25
C GLN A 108 2.44 -6.88 -4.37
N ALA A 109 1.80 -5.77 -4.69
CA ALA A 109 0.51 -5.43 -4.07
C ALA A 109 -0.52 -6.51 -4.43
N GLN A 110 -0.43 -7.04 -5.64
CA GLN A 110 -1.23 -8.14 -6.15
C GLN A 110 -0.95 -9.46 -5.43
N ILE A 111 0.30 -9.77 -5.07
CA ILE A 111 0.67 -10.95 -4.28
C ILE A 111 0.08 -10.86 -2.87
N SER A 112 0.16 -9.71 -2.22
CA SER A 112 -0.43 -9.50 -0.89
C SER A 112 -1.97 -9.61 -0.92
N TRP A 113 -2.62 -9.05 -1.95
CA TRP A 113 -4.05 -9.21 -2.18
C TRP A 113 -4.43 -10.65 -2.52
N ASN A 114 -3.64 -11.35 -3.32
CA ASN A 114 -3.88 -12.74 -3.67
C ASN A 114 -3.78 -13.64 -2.43
N GLN A 115 -2.78 -13.42 -1.55
CA GLN A 115 -2.67 -14.16 -0.28
C GLN A 115 -3.88 -13.91 0.62
N PHE A 116 -4.37 -12.68 0.68
CA PHE A 116 -5.57 -12.36 1.44
C PHE A 116 -6.81 -13.00 0.81
N ALA A 117 -6.96 -12.93 -0.50
CA ALA A 117 -8.05 -13.57 -1.23
C ALA A 117 -8.02 -15.10 -1.06
N ASP A 118 -6.85 -15.73 -1.13
CA ASP A 118 -6.68 -17.18 -0.91
C ASP A 118 -7.08 -17.58 0.52
N THR A 119 -6.77 -16.75 1.51
CA THR A 119 -7.19 -17.00 2.90
C THR A 119 -8.71 -16.93 3.07
N MET A 120 -9.38 -16.06 2.31
CA MET A 120 -10.83 -15.86 2.40
C MET A 120 -11.63 -16.82 1.54
N THR A 121 -11.05 -17.36 0.45
CA THR A 121 -11.79 -18.06 -0.62
C THR A 121 -11.36 -19.50 -0.87
N GLY A 122 -10.26 -19.98 -0.27
CA GLY A 122 -9.74 -21.34 -0.44
C GLY A 122 -9.01 -21.58 -1.77
N PRO A 123 -8.51 -22.82 -2.03
CA PRO A 123 -7.67 -23.14 -3.18
C PRO A 123 -8.43 -23.10 -4.50
N VAL A 124 -7.94 -22.33 -5.48
CA VAL A 124 -8.56 -22.13 -6.80
C VAL A 124 -7.52 -22.06 -7.91
N THR A 125 -7.93 -22.35 -9.16
CA THR A 125 -7.08 -22.26 -10.35
C THR A 125 -6.63 -20.83 -10.67
N ARG A 126 -5.48 -20.68 -11.35
CA ARG A 126 -4.81 -19.37 -11.56
C ARG A 126 -5.68 -18.32 -12.29
N ILE A 127 -6.54 -18.72 -13.20
CA ILE A 127 -7.44 -17.84 -13.97
C ILE A 127 -8.57 -17.32 -13.05
N ALA A 128 -9.23 -18.22 -12.33
CA ALA A 128 -10.27 -17.86 -11.37
C ALA A 128 -9.75 -17.00 -10.19
N ARG A 129 -8.42 -16.96 -9.99
CA ARG A 129 -7.76 -16.15 -8.96
C ARG A 129 -7.69 -14.67 -9.34
N VAL A 130 -7.48 -14.35 -10.62
CA VAL A 130 -7.44 -12.97 -11.12
C VAL A 130 -8.83 -12.33 -11.02
N ASP A 131 -9.86 -13.03 -11.47
CA ASP A 131 -11.25 -12.53 -11.45
C ASP A 131 -11.73 -12.31 -10.00
N ARG A 132 -11.41 -13.25 -9.10
CA ARG A 132 -11.72 -13.11 -7.67
C ARG A 132 -10.97 -11.97 -7.00
N TYR A 133 -9.73 -11.73 -7.39
CA TYR A 133 -8.94 -10.61 -6.90
C TYR A 133 -9.57 -9.26 -7.28
N GLU A 134 -9.94 -9.08 -8.54
CA GLU A 134 -10.60 -7.86 -9.01
C GLU A 134 -11.94 -7.65 -8.32
N LEU A 135 -12.71 -8.71 -8.15
CA LEU A 135 -13.97 -8.68 -7.42
C LEU A 135 -13.77 -8.30 -5.95
N LEU A 136 -12.80 -8.95 -5.27
CA LEU A 136 -12.49 -8.61 -3.87
C LEU A 136 -12.08 -7.14 -3.72
N ARG A 137 -11.24 -6.64 -4.64
CA ARG A 137 -10.82 -5.24 -4.67
C ARG A 137 -12.00 -4.29 -4.85
N LYS A 138 -12.92 -4.64 -5.76
CA LYS A 138 -14.15 -3.89 -5.98
C LYS A 138 -15.02 -3.85 -4.73
N VAL A 139 -15.25 -5.01 -4.11
CA VAL A 139 -16.07 -5.11 -2.89
C VAL A 139 -15.44 -4.34 -1.72
N ILE A 140 -14.11 -4.38 -1.57
CA ILE A 140 -13.42 -3.59 -0.54
C ILE A 140 -13.56 -2.09 -0.82
N ALA A 141 -13.51 -1.65 -2.07
CA ALA A 141 -13.71 -0.25 -2.43
C ALA A 141 -15.13 0.27 -2.09
N GLU A 142 -16.13 -0.62 -2.04
CA GLU A 142 -17.49 -0.30 -1.65
C GLU A 142 -17.73 -0.26 -0.13
N LEU A 143 -16.77 -0.70 0.68
CA LEU A 143 -16.86 -0.62 2.13
C LEU A 143 -16.77 0.82 2.62
N PRO A 144 -17.39 1.14 3.78
CA PRO A 144 -17.16 2.41 4.46
C PRO A 144 -15.66 2.65 4.63
N GLU A 145 -15.21 3.90 4.45
CA GLU A 145 -13.79 4.26 4.44
C GLU A 145 -13.03 3.75 5.68
N ASN A 146 -13.63 3.89 6.86
CA ASN A 146 -13.03 3.42 8.10
C ASN A 146 -12.80 1.89 8.14
N ASP A 147 -13.69 1.12 7.50
CA ASP A 147 -13.58 -0.34 7.44
C ASP A 147 -12.52 -0.75 6.41
N ARG A 148 -12.49 -0.07 5.26
CA ARG A 148 -11.47 -0.27 4.23
C ARG A 148 -10.08 0.02 4.79
N ILE A 149 -9.90 1.17 5.46
CA ILE A 149 -8.64 1.60 6.04
C ILE A 149 -8.08 0.55 7.00
N ILE A 150 -8.88 0.05 7.95
CA ILE A 150 -8.38 -0.92 8.93
C ILE A 150 -8.03 -2.27 8.29
N LEU A 151 -8.75 -2.71 7.26
CA LEU A 151 -8.42 -3.92 6.51
C LEU A 151 -7.09 -3.74 5.74
N GLU A 152 -6.90 -2.60 5.08
CA GLU A 152 -5.67 -2.29 4.39
C GLU A 152 -4.47 -2.28 5.34
N MET A 153 -4.57 -1.58 6.46
CA MET A 153 -3.51 -1.52 7.47
C MET A 153 -3.11 -2.91 7.98
N ARG A 154 -4.08 -3.77 8.26
CA ARG A 154 -3.85 -5.12 8.81
C ARG A 154 -3.29 -6.10 7.79
N HIS A 155 -3.80 -6.09 6.56
CA HIS A 155 -3.51 -7.12 5.55
C HIS A 155 -2.45 -6.69 4.53
N PHE A 156 -2.41 -5.40 4.17
CA PHE A 156 -1.42 -4.92 3.19
C PHE A 156 -0.23 -4.25 3.85
N ASP A 157 -0.46 -3.41 4.85
CA ASP A 157 0.62 -2.75 5.56
C ASP A 157 1.21 -3.66 6.64
N GLY A 158 0.50 -4.77 6.99
CA GLY A 158 0.92 -5.75 7.97
C GLY A 158 1.07 -5.17 9.38
N LEU A 159 0.32 -4.11 9.68
CA LEU A 159 0.38 -3.43 10.97
C LEU A 159 -0.34 -4.24 12.05
N GLY A 160 0.23 -4.21 13.25
CA GLY A 160 -0.39 -4.76 14.46
C GLY A 160 -1.60 -3.94 14.91
N ASN A 161 -2.40 -4.50 15.84
CA ASN A 161 -3.58 -3.79 16.36
C ASN A 161 -3.21 -2.49 17.09
N LEU A 162 -2.10 -2.49 17.84
CA LEU A 162 -1.62 -1.30 18.54
C LEU A 162 -1.19 -0.20 17.57
N GLU A 163 -0.48 -0.56 16.51
CA GLU A 163 -0.04 0.38 15.47
C GLU A 163 -1.26 0.98 14.73
N CYS A 164 -2.24 0.14 14.38
CA CYS A 164 -3.50 0.62 13.79
C CYS A 164 -4.22 1.60 14.72
N ALA A 165 -4.31 1.28 16.01
CA ALA A 165 -4.95 2.13 17.00
C ALA A 165 -4.26 3.50 17.13
N GLN A 166 -2.93 3.50 17.18
CA GLN A 166 -2.13 4.74 17.23
C GLN A 166 -2.33 5.60 15.99
N LEU A 167 -2.24 5.00 14.79
CA LEU A 167 -2.40 5.72 13.53
C LEU A 167 -3.82 6.27 13.34
N LEU A 168 -4.82 5.55 13.82
CA LEU A 168 -6.22 5.97 13.77
C LEU A 168 -6.64 6.86 14.94
N LYS A 169 -5.73 7.08 15.91
CA LYS A 169 -5.98 7.84 17.16
C LYS A 169 -7.22 7.33 17.91
N ILE A 170 -7.33 6.01 18.03
CA ILE A 170 -8.40 5.32 18.77
C ILE A 170 -7.82 4.32 19.77
N GLU A 171 -8.63 3.89 20.71
CA GLU A 171 -8.24 2.84 21.66
C GLU A 171 -7.98 1.49 20.96
N PRO A 172 -7.01 0.67 21.42
CA PRO A 172 -6.72 -0.65 20.85
C PRO A 172 -7.93 -1.57 20.79
N LYS A 173 -8.81 -1.50 21.79
CA LYS A 173 -10.09 -2.24 21.84
C LYS A 173 -11.03 -1.79 20.71
N ALA A 174 -11.10 -0.49 20.45
CA ALA A 174 -11.91 0.06 19.38
C ALA A 174 -11.37 -0.34 18.00
N ALA A 175 -10.04 -0.38 17.82
CA ALA A 175 -9.40 -0.87 16.59
C ALA A 175 -9.75 -2.34 16.32
N SER A 176 -9.67 -3.22 17.35
CA SER A 176 -10.07 -4.63 17.25
C SER A 176 -11.53 -4.78 16.86
N ILE A 177 -12.43 -4.04 17.50
CA ILE A 177 -13.87 -4.10 17.18
C ILE A 177 -14.13 -3.62 15.76
N ARG A 178 -13.48 -2.54 15.33
CA ARG A 178 -13.59 -2.02 13.96
C ARG A 178 -13.12 -3.05 12.95
N TYR A 179 -11.99 -3.70 13.18
CA TYR A 179 -11.46 -4.74 12.32
C TYR A 179 -12.44 -5.92 12.17
N VAL A 180 -12.98 -6.43 13.26
CA VAL A 180 -13.97 -7.54 13.24
C VAL A 180 -15.23 -7.13 12.47
N ARG A 181 -15.74 -5.92 12.70
CA ARG A 181 -16.91 -5.41 11.94
C ARG A 181 -16.62 -5.26 10.46
N ALA A 182 -15.43 -4.77 10.11
CA ALA A 182 -15.01 -4.63 8.72
C ALA A 182 -14.95 -6.00 8.03
N LEU A 183 -14.41 -7.05 8.68
CA LEU A 183 -14.41 -8.41 8.17
C LEU A 183 -15.84 -8.98 7.99
N GLN A 184 -16.71 -8.73 8.96
CA GLN A 184 -18.12 -9.17 8.87
C GLN A 184 -18.84 -8.53 7.68
N ARG A 185 -18.68 -7.21 7.49
CA ARG A 185 -19.26 -6.50 6.34
C ARG A 185 -18.68 -6.97 5.01
N LEU A 186 -17.35 -7.18 4.97
CA LEU A 186 -16.68 -7.72 3.79
C LEU A 186 -17.26 -9.10 3.43
N ARG A 187 -17.38 -10.00 4.42
CA ARG A 187 -17.97 -11.31 4.22
C ARG A 187 -19.42 -11.23 3.73
N GLN A 188 -20.23 -10.38 4.33
CA GLN A 188 -21.63 -10.18 3.91
C GLN A 188 -21.70 -9.73 2.45
N LYS A 189 -20.92 -8.71 2.07
CA LYS A 189 -20.88 -8.25 0.68
C LYS A 189 -20.38 -9.32 -0.29
N LEU A 190 -19.36 -10.09 0.08
CA LEU A 190 -18.85 -11.18 -0.77
C LEU A 190 -19.88 -12.29 -0.98
N THR A 191 -20.75 -12.58 0.00
CA THR A 191 -21.82 -13.57 -0.19
C THR A 191 -22.93 -13.13 -1.16
N GLU A 192 -23.02 -11.84 -1.45
CA GLU A 192 -23.93 -11.32 -2.49
C GLU A 192 -23.46 -11.70 -3.90
N TYR A 193 -22.18 -11.96 -4.05
CA TYR A 193 -21.59 -12.43 -5.31
C TYR A 193 -21.56 -13.96 -5.33
N THR A 194 -22.16 -14.56 -6.35
CA THR A 194 -22.33 -16.03 -6.52
C THR A 194 -21.00 -16.81 -6.48
N GLU A 195 -19.90 -16.16 -6.83
CA GLU A 195 -18.55 -16.71 -6.88
C GLU A 195 -17.93 -17.00 -5.50
N PHE A 196 -18.49 -16.43 -4.44
CA PHE A 196 -18.04 -16.57 -3.05
C PHE A 196 -19.04 -17.35 -2.17
N ARG A 197 -20.03 -18.01 -2.74
CA ARG A 197 -20.89 -18.94 -1.98
C ARG A 197 -20.07 -20.19 -1.62
N PRO A 198 -20.11 -20.63 -0.33
CA PRO A 198 -19.44 -21.84 0.12
C PRO A 198 -20.01 -23.10 -0.54
#